data_ca0e0ab14bb01df9503d6cc9800475dd
#
_entry.id   ca0e0ab14bb01df9503d6cc9800475dd
#
_cell.length_a   1.000
_cell.length_b   1.000
_cell.length_c   1.000
_cell.angle_alpha   90.00
_cell.angle_beta   90.00
_cell.angle_gamma   90.00
#
_symmetry.space_group_name_H-M   'P 1'
#
loop_
_entity.id
_entity.type
_entity.pdbx_description
1 polymer ?
#
loop_
_entity_poly.entity_id
_entity_poly.type
_entity_poly.pdbx_seq_one_letter_code
_entity_poly.pdbx_strand_id
1 'polypeptide(L)'
;VENGWQTVLRARQMTGPWEAKNVLFQGNTSINGPHQGGWVEGEEGECWFVHFQDLHLYGRVVHLQPMSWGNDGWPRIGEQIGNGGVGQPVLRWQRPKGLTPSPAMAPQTSDYFAQGQPGIQWQWQANPSPEWLLPAKGELRLR
;
A
#
# COMPACT_ATOMS: atom_id res chain seq x y z
N VAL A 1 -3.96 2.63 12.63
CA VAL A 1 -4.20 1.40 13.41
C VAL A 1 -2.87 0.68 13.62
N GLU A 2 -2.22 0.93 14.74
CA GLU A 2 -0.86 0.45 15.03
C GLU A 2 -0.74 -1.09 15.15
N ASN A 3 -1.84 -1.80 15.39
CA ASN A 3 -1.86 -3.23 15.71
C ASN A 3 -2.71 -4.05 14.72
N GLY A 4 -2.62 -3.78 13.44
CA GLY A 4 -3.31 -4.56 12.42
C GLY A 4 -2.50 -5.77 11.93
N TRP A 5 -3.18 -6.70 11.29
CA TRP A 5 -2.59 -7.82 10.56
C TRP A 5 -3.45 -8.16 9.35
N GLN A 6 -2.86 -8.87 8.39
CA GLN A 6 -3.60 -9.31 7.23
C GLN A 6 -4.20 -10.70 7.46
N THR A 7 -5.51 -10.75 7.39
CA THR A 7 -6.28 -12.00 7.33
C THR A 7 -6.77 -12.23 5.90
N VAL A 8 -6.67 -13.44 5.43
CA VAL A 8 -7.25 -13.88 4.16
C VAL A 8 -8.39 -14.86 4.46
N LEU A 9 -9.49 -14.68 3.77
CA LEU A 9 -10.64 -15.56 3.80
C LEU A 9 -10.74 -16.30 2.46
N ARG A 10 -11.04 -17.58 2.49
CA ARG A 10 -11.31 -18.36 1.28
C ARG A 10 -12.53 -19.27 1.45
N ALA A 11 -13.24 -19.51 0.37
CA ALA A 11 -14.34 -20.45 0.29
C ALA A 11 -14.46 -21.01 -1.12
N ARG A 12 -15.11 -22.15 -1.25
CA ARG A 12 -15.44 -22.70 -2.59
C ARG A 12 -16.65 -22.01 -3.23
N GLN A 13 -17.51 -21.42 -2.40
CA GLN A 13 -18.72 -20.71 -2.81
C GLN A 13 -18.86 -19.41 -2.02
N MET A 14 -19.50 -18.40 -2.58
CA MET A 14 -19.71 -17.10 -1.95
C MET A 14 -20.49 -17.19 -0.62
N THR A 15 -21.32 -18.20 -0.48
CA THR A 15 -22.07 -18.47 0.75
C THR A 15 -21.27 -19.21 1.81
N GLY A 16 -20.01 -19.58 1.56
CA GLY A 16 -19.16 -20.34 2.48
C GLY A 16 -19.33 -21.85 2.38
N PRO A 17 -18.87 -22.61 3.36
CA PRO A 17 -18.20 -22.10 4.57
C PRO A 17 -16.86 -21.42 4.26
N TRP A 18 -16.53 -20.41 5.07
CA TRP A 18 -15.30 -19.63 4.93
C TRP A 18 -14.21 -20.15 5.86
N GLU A 19 -13.03 -20.33 5.31
CA GLU A 19 -11.80 -20.55 6.07
C GLU A 19 -11.06 -19.22 6.22
N ALA A 20 -10.51 -18.96 7.41
CA ALA A 20 -9.75 -17.74 7.70
C ALA A 20 -8.33 -18.07 8.12
N LYS A 21 -7.35 -17.31 7.62
CA LYS A 21 -5.95 -17.45 8.03
C LYS A 21 -5.29 -16.08 8.11
N ASN A 22 -4.58 -15.81 9.21
CA ASN A 22 -3.67 -14.68 9.31
C ASN A 22 -2.40 -15.01 8.52
N VAL A 23 -2.03 -14.15 7.60
CA VAL A 23 -0.94 -14.40 6.64
C VAL A 23 0.22 -13.40 6.73
N LEU A 24 0.00 -12.24 7.36
CA LEU A 24 1.04 -11.23 7.54
C LEU A 24 0.81 -10.49 8.86
N PHE A 25 1.85 -10.44 9.69
CA PHE A 25 1.93 -9.63 10.91
C PHE A 25 3.11 -8.66 10.81
N GLN A 26 3.18 -7.69 11.70
CA GLN A 26 4.35 -6.82 11.84
C GLN A 26 5.64 -7.62 12.09
N GLY A 27 5.54 -8.67 12.90
CA GLY A 27 6.71 -9.45 13.30
C GLY A 27 7.74 -8.59 14.02
N ASN A 28 9.00 -8.80 13.70
CA ASN A 28 10.14 -8.07 14.28
C ASN A 28 10.53 -6.83 13.45
N THR A 29 9.62 -6.30 12.61
CA THR A 29 9.91 -5.16 11.73
C THR A 29 9.37 -3.86 12.30
N SER A 30 9.85 -2.74 11.77
CA SER A 30 9.31 -1.40 12.07
C SER A 30 8.04 -1.06 11.28
N ILE A 31 7.58 -1.95 10.38
CA ILE A 31 6.38 -1.72 9.57
C ILE A 31 5.16 -2.19 10.35
N ASN A 32 4.51 -1.27 11.03
CA ASN A 32 3.36 -1.55 11.89
C ASN A 32 2.09 -1.89 11.08
N GLY A 33 1.22 -2.65 11.70
CA GLY A 33 -0.15 -2.87 11.29
C GLY A 33 -0.40 -3.23 9.83
N PRO A 34 0.33 -4.20 9.21
CA PRO A 34 0.10 -4.54 7.81
C PRO A 34 -1.27 -5.20 7.63
N HIS A 35 -2.24 -4.44 7.10
CA HIS A 35 -3.60 -4.90 6.87
C HIS A 35 -4.24 -4.15 5.69
N GLN A 36 -5.44 -4.53 5.30
CA GLN A 36 -6.21 -3.94 4.20
C GLN A 36 -5.42 -3.88 2.89
N GLY A 37 -4.61 -4.89 2.65
CA GLY A 37 -3.80 -4.99 1.46
C GLY A 37 -4.50 -5.76 0.34
N GLY A 38 -3.86 -5.75 -0.82
CA GLY A 38 -4.27 -6.51 -2.00
C GLY A 38 -3.06 -7.13 -2.69
N TRP A 39 -3.28 -8.24 -3.39
CA TRP A 39 -2.22 -8.79 -4.23
C TRP A 39 -2.36 -8.32 -5.67
N VAL A 40 -1.24 -8.28 -6.35
CA VAL A 40 -1.13 -7.98 -7.77
C VAL A 40 -0.20 -9.00 -8.40
N GLU A 41 -0.54 -9.46 -9.59
CA GLU A 41 0.27 -10.34 -10.40
C GLU A 41 0.98 -9.51 -11.48
N GLY A 42 2.29 -9.66 -11.57
CA GLY A 42 3.11 -9.02 -12.60
C GLY A 42 2.99 -9.74 -13.94
N GLU A 43 3.46 -9.10 -15.01
CA GLU A 43 3.38 -9.62 -16.39
C GLU A 43 4.13 -10.96 -16.56
N GLU A 44 5.15 -11.23 -15.74
CA GLU A 44 5.91 -12.47 -15.75
C GLU A 44 5.43 -13.50 -14.70
N GLY A 45 4.23 -13.30 -14.15
CA GLY A 45 3.59 -14.23 -13.22
C GLY A 45 4.13 -14.17 -11.78
N GLU A 46 5.00 -13.20 -11.44
CA GLU A 46 5.34 -12.97 -10.05
C GLU A 46 4.18 -12.30 -9.31
N CYS A 47 3.99 -12.68 -8.04
CA CYS A 47 2.96 -12.09 -7.20
C CYS A 47 3.58 -11.10 -6.20
N TRP A 48 2.86 -10.02 -5.98
CA TRP A 48 3.22 -8.97 -5.03
C TRP A 48 2.03 -8.64 -4.16
N PHE A 49 2.30 -8.21 -2.94
CA PHE A 49 1.28 -7.77 -2.01
C PHE A 49 1.52 -6.30 -1.63
N VAL A 50 0.51 -5.48 -1.84
CA VAL A 50 0.52 -4.05 -1.50
C VAL A 50 -0.23 -3.85 -0.20
N HIS A 51 0.37 -3.18 0.76
CA HIS A 51 -0.26 -2.77 2.00
C HIS A 51 0.26 -1.41 2.45
N PHE A 52 -0.22 -0.90 3.55
CA PHE A 52 0.29 0.35 4.10
C PHE A 52 0.80 0.19 5.54
N GLN A 53 1.57 1.17 5.95
CA GLN A 53 1.98 1.45 7.31
C GLN A 53 1.39 2.80 7.73
N ASP A 54 0.86 2.91 8.94
CA ASP A 54 0.43 4.19 9.50
C ASP A 54 1.62 4.87 10.18
N LEU A 55 2.03 6.02 9.67
CA LEU A 55 3.13 6.83 10.20
C LEU A 55 2.63 8.17 10.77
N HIS A 56 1.55 8.14 11.53
CA HIS A 56 1.01 9.31 12.22
C HIS A 56 0.81 10.52 11.30
N LEU A 57 1.58 11.59 11.49
CA LEU A 57 1.48 12.83 10.70
C LEU A 57 1.82 12.65 9.22
N TYR A 58 2.60 11.64 8.88
CA TYR A 58 2.92 11.31 7.49
C TYR A 58 1.83 10.51 6.79
N GLY A 59 0.82 10.10 7.54
CA GLY A 59 -0.29 9.32 7.01
C GLY A 59 0.10 7.87 6.70
N ARG A 60 -0.51 7.33 5.65
CA ARG A 60 -0.37 5.92 5.27
C ARG A 60 0.67 5.76 4.17
N VAL A 61 1.83 5.25 4.56
CA VAL A 61 2.92 4.95 3.62
C VAL A 61 2.72 3.56 3.04
N VAL A 62 2.74 3.46 1.72
CA VAL A 62 2.50 2.21 0.98
C VAL A 62 3.78 1.39 0.87
N HIS A 63 3.65 0.09 1.08
CA HIS A 63 4.70 -0.91 0.96
C HIS A 63 4.34 -1.97 -0.07
N LEU A 64 5.34 -2.47 -0.76
CA LEU A 64 5.25 -3.61 -1.67
C LEU A 64 6.01 -4.79 -1.06
N GLN A 65 5.35 -5.93 -0.92
CA GLN A 65 5.94 -7.14 -0.37
C GLN A 65 6.01 -8.25 -1.42
N PRO A 66 7.06 -9.07 -1.44
CA PRO A 66 7.05 -10.28 -2.25
C PRO A 66 5.95 -11.22 -1.77
N MET A 67 5.31 -11.89 -2.72
CA MET A 67 4.26 -12.84 -2.41
C MET A 67 4.40 -14.09 -3.29
N SER A 68 4.05 -15.23 -2.75
CA SER A 68 3.88 -16.48 -3.49
C SER A 68 2.69 -17.27 -2.95
N TRP A 69 2.18 -18.19 -3.73
CA TRP A 69 1.15 -19.12 -3.28
C TRP A 69 1.79 -20.40 -2.71
N GLY A 70 1.43 -20.75 -1.50
CA GLY A 70 1.83 -22.02 -0.90
C GLY A 70 1.08 -23.20 -1.52
N ASN A 71 1.64 -24.42 -1.40
CA ASN A 71 1.01 -25.65 -1.87
C ASN A 71 -0.34 -25.93 -1.18
N ASP A 72 -0.58 -25.31 -0.03
CA ASP A 72 -1.84 -25.35 0.72
C ASP A 72 -2.87 -24.31 0.22
N GLY A 73 -2.54 -23.57 -0.84
CA GLY A 73 -3.39 -22.55 -1.44
C GLY A 73 -3.54 -21.27 -0.60
N TRP A 74 -2.67 -21.06 0.39
CA TRP A 74 -2.61 -19.81 1.14
C TRP A 74 -1.44 -18.95 0.67
N PRO A 75 -1.58 -17.62 0.67
CA PRO A 75 -0.49 -16.74 0.29
C PRO A 75 0.64 -16.75 1.34
N ARG A 76 1.86 -16.66 0.87
CA ARG A 76 3.08 -16.45 1.63
C ARG A 76 3.55 -15.03 1.30
N ILE A 77 3.43 -14.11 2.26
CA ILE A 77 3.70 -12.69 2.05
C ILE A 77 4.93 -12.30 2.88
N GLY A 78 5.86 -11.58 2.25
CA GLY A 78 7.07 -11.12 2.91
C GLY A 78 8.00 -12.27 3.33
N GLU A 79 8.72 -12.09 4.43
CA GLU A 79 9.58 -13.11 5.04
C GLU A 79 8.77 -14.00 5.99
N GLN A 80 8.88 -15.32 5.83
CA GLN A 80 8.09 -16.25 6.64
C GLN A 80 8.63 -16.36 8.07
N ILE A 81 7.74 -16.28 9.06
CA ILE A 81 8.03 -16.46 10.47
C ILE A 81 7.66 -17.88 10.88
N GLY A 82 8.65 -18.70 11.20
CA GLY A 82 8.42 -20.10 11.60
C GLY A 82 7.78 -20.93 10.48
N ASN A 83 7.14 -22.03 10.85
CA ASN A 83 6.60 -23.02 9.91
C ASN A 83 5.09 -22.85 9.61
N GLY A 84 4.44 -21.86 10.22
CA GLY A 84 2.98 -21.68 10.15
C GLY A 84 2.48 -21.00 8.86
N GLY A 85 3.36 -20.55 7.98
CA GLY A 85 2.99 -19.83 6.76
C GLY A 85 2.48 -18.40 7.04
N VAL A 86 2.90 -17.82 8.13
CA VAL A 86 2.69 -16.42 8.48
C VAL A 86 3.97 -15.67 8.15
N GLY A 87 3.83 -14.51 7.49
CA GLY A 87 4.95 -13.66 7.14
C GLY A 87 5.04 -12.38 7.95
N GLN A 88 6.18 -11.69 7.78
CA GLN A 88 6.42 -10.33 8.20
C GLN A 88 6.91 -9.50 7.02
N PRO A 89 6.72 -8.16 7.04
CA PRO A 89 7.21 -7.31 5.97
C PRO A 89 8.71 -7.39 5.78
N VAL A 90 9.18 -7.34 4.53
CA VAL A 90 10.59 -7.14 4.21
C VAL A 90 10.89 -5.67 3.99
N LEU A 91 12.02 -5.18 4.47
CA LEU A 91 12.48 -3.81 4.27
C LEU A 91 13.20 -3.62 2.93
N ARG A 92 13.69 -4.69 2.34
CA ARG A 92 14.40 -4.72 1.06
C ARG A 92 14.09 -6.01 0.33
N TRP A 93 13.91 -5.89 -0.97
CA TRP A 93 13.69 -7.04 -1.86
C TRP A 93 14.19 -6.74 -3.27
N GLN A 94 14.28 -7.75 -4.08
CA GLN A 94 14.55 -7.59 -5.51
C GLN A 94 13.39 -6.82 -6.15
N ARG A 95 13.69 -6.00 -7.14
CA ARG A 95 12.68 -5.26 -7.90
C ARG A 95 11.77 -6.24 -8.66
N PRO A 96 10.49 -5.90 -8.84
CA PRO A 96 9.62 -6.62 -9.77
C PRO A 96 10.27 -6.69 -11.16
N LYS A 97 10.11 -7.83 -11.82
CA LYS A 97 10.64 -8.04 -13.15
C LYS A 97 9.97 -7.13 -14.18
N GLY A 98 10.63 -6.94 -15.32
CA GLY A 98 10.11 -6.09 -16.39
C GLY A 98 10.18 -4.58 -16.12
N LEU A 99 10.44 -4.14 -14.89
CA LEU A 99 10.55 -2.72 -14.57
C LEU A 99 11.92 -2.15 -14.93
N THR A 100 11.93 -1.15 -15.79
CA THR A 100 13.15 -0.36 -16.07
C THR A 100 13.54 0.46 -14.83
N PRO A 101 14.83 0.51 -14.47
CA PRO A 101 15.31 1.41 -13.43
C PRO A 101 14.95 2.85 -13.74
N SER A 102 14.28 3.52 -12.83
CA SER A 102 13.99 4.95 -12.89
C SER A 102 14.86 5.67 -11.86
N PRO A 103 15.36 6.87 -12.13
CA PRO A 103 16.00 7.70 -11.11
C PRO A 103 15.10 7.87 -9.91
N ALA A 104 15.67 7.84 -8.72
CA ALA A 104 14.92 8.19 -7.51
C ALA A 104 14.49 9.65 -7.61
N MET A 105 13.19 9.89 -7.57
CA MET A 105 12.62 11.23 -7.58
C MET A 105 11.96 11.50 -6.22
N ALA A 106 12.29 12.63 -5.62
CA ALA A 106 11.53 13.10 -4.47
C ALA A 106 10.21 13.74 -4.97
N PRO A 107 9.08 13.45 -4.32
CA PRO A 107 7.85 14.18 -4.62
C PRO A 107 8.06 15.69 -4.41
N GLN A 108 7.36 16.49 -5.19
CA GLN A 108 7.34 17.94 -5.01
C GLN A 108 6.82 18.27 -3.60
N THR A 109 7.57 19.06 -2.84
CA THR A 109 7.24 19.47 -1.47
C THR A 109 6.74 20.91 -1.37
N SER A 110 6.92 21.68 -2.42
CA SER A 110 6.51 23.08 -2.49
C SER A 110 5.71 23.34 -3.76
N ASP A 111 4.78 24.26 -3.72
CA ASP A 111 4.00 24.66 -4.89
C ASP A 111 3.95 26.19 -4.94
N TYR A 112 4.28 26.73 -6.10
CA TYR A 112 4.21 28.18 -6.37
C TYR A 112 2.92 28.56 -7.12
N PHE A 113 2.01 27.60 -7.33
CA PHE A 113 0.73 27.78 -8.01
C PHE A 113 0.83 28.52 -9.36
N ALA A 114 1.96 28.34 -10.06
CA ALA A 114 2.27 29.04 -11.31
C ALA A 114 1.21 28.79 -12.40
N GLN A 115 0.54 27.65 -12.36
CA GLN A 115 -0.53 27.28 -13.29
C GLN A 115 -1.92 27.80 -12.85
N GLY A 116 -2.01 28.43 -11.68
CA GLY A 116 -3.27 28.88 -11.10
C GLY A 116 -4.18 27.75 -10.56
N GLN A 117 -3.67 26.51 -10.54
CA GLN A 117 -4.35 25.34 -9.99
C GLN A 117 -3.35 24.55 -9.16
N PRO A 118 -3.79 23.89 -8.08
CA PRO A 118 -2.96 23.00 -7.30
C PRO A 118 -2.50 21.80 -8.14
N GLY A 119 -1.25 21.35 -7.92
CA GLY A 119 -0.76 20.10 -8.49
C GLY A 119 -1.39 18.87 -7.82
N ILE A 120 -1.06 17.67 -8.34
CA ILE A 120 -1.62 16.39 -7.86
C ILE A 120 -1.26 16.04 -6.42
N GLN A 121 -0.25 16.69 -5.84
CA GLN A 121 0.15 16.55 -4.43
C GLN A 121 -0.86 17.18 -3.46
N TRP A 122 -1.77 18.03 -3.95
CA TRP A 122 -2.83 18.64 -3.17
C TRP A 122 -4.08 17.79 -3.23
N GLN A 123 -4.67 17.54 -2.09
CA GLN A 123 -5.91 16.77 -1.98
C GLN A 123 -6.86 17.42 -0.97
N TRP A 124 -8.14 17.29 -1.23
CA TRP A 124 -9.17 17.64 -0.28
C TRP A 124 -9.38 16.51 0.73
N GLN A 125 -9.68 16.86 1.95
CA GLN A 125 -10.00 15.87 2.97
C GLN A 125 -11.31 15.15 2.69
N ALA A 126 -12.21 15.77 1.97
CA ALA A 126 -13.52 15.25 1.58
C ALA A 126 -13.83 15.63 0.13
N ASN A 127 -15.05 15.40 -0.31
CA ASN A 127 -15.48 15.78 -1.65
C ASN A 127 -15.32 17.30 -1.86
N PRO A 128 -14.58 17.72 -2.88
CA PRO A 128 -14.37 19.13 -3.15
C PRO A 128 -15.63 19.81 -3.68
N SER A 129 -15.77 21.10 -3.36
CA SER A 129 -16.67 21.99 -4.09
C SER A 129 -15.85 22.94 -4.97
N PRO A 130 -16.23 23.13 -6.24
CA PRO A 130 -15.54 24.07 -7.14
C PRO A 130 -15.48 25.50 -6.61
N GLU A 131 -16.39 25.84 -5.71
CA GLU A 131 -16.49 27.20 -5.13
C GLU A 131 -15.42 27.47 -4.07
N TRP A 132 -14.78 26.42 -3.53
CA TRP A 132 -13.81 26.57 -2.43
C TRP A 132 -12.42 26.98 -2.90
N LEU A 133 -12.10 26.72 -4.16
CA LEU A 133 -10.82 27.04 -4.75
C LEU A 133 -10.99 28.08 -5.85
N LEU A 134 -10.40 29.24 -5.65
CA LEU A 134 -10.37 30.27 -6.65
C LEU A 134 -9.07 30.20 -7.44
N PRO A 135 -9.12 29.97 -8.77
CA PRO A 135 -7.91 29.94 -9.58
C PRO A 135 -7.15 31.27 -9.50
N ALA A 136 -5.88 31.23 -9.11
CA ALA A 136 -5.04 32.40 -9.03
C ALA A 136 -3.58 32.00 -9.28
N LYS A 137 -2.90 32.68 -10.20
CA LYS A 137 -1.49 32.43 -10.50
C LYS A 137 -0.60 32.95 -9.38
N GLY A 138 0.30 32.11 -8.90
CA GLY A 138 1.28 32.44 -7.88
C GLY A 138 0.76 32.38 -6.45
N GLU A 139 -0.49 32.00 -6.24
CA GLU A 139 -1.07 31.90 -4.90
C GLU A 139 -2.20 30.88 -4.83
N LEU A 140 -2.41 30.32 -3.65
CA LEU A 140 -3.58 29.50 -3.32
C LEU A 140 -4.64 30.40 -2.68
N ARG A 141 -5.80 30.48 -3.31
CA ARG A 141 -6.95 31.21 -2.75
C ARG A 141 -8.07 30.23 -2.41
N LEU A 142 -8.43 30.19 -1.15
CA LEU A 142 -9.56 29.43 -0.63
C LEU A 142 -10.68 30.40 -0.23
N ARG A 143 -11.92 29.97 -0.41
CA ARG A 143 -13.13 30.71 -0.02
C ARG A 143 -13.74 30.12 1.25
#